data_d656cdfb0186c08e9bc30b309a9e5c08
#
_entry.id   d656cdfb0186c08e9bc30b309a9e5c08
#
_cell.length_a   1.000
_cell.length_b   1.000
_cell.length_c   1.000
_cell.angle_alpha   90.00
_cell.angle_beta   90.00
_cell.angle_gamma   90.00
#
_symmetry.space_group_name_H-M   'P 1'
#
loop_
_entity.id
_entity.type
_entity.pdbx_description
1 polymer ?
#
loop_
_entity_poly.entity_id
_entity_poly.type
_entity_poly.pdbx_seq_one_letter_code
_entity_poly.pdbx_strand_id
1 'polypeptide(L)'
;MDKTLRETIKDIVKNHLNSGKGNCYGQCLTAVGWVGGTLPELYEEDGMIELPMADVAGGAIVTGAALAGDRPIYVVRYQGFQWYNAVSIINYAAKCKEMWGTTAPIFVRSISMNGGVGPVAGSSHHSIYYRMPGLKILSPMTPKEYIYAYETFMNDDEPYYISEHRKSYDNKEELENIINDTADFTIFPISITRLEMKKLINLCDSENIKINIIHQLWIKPFIPKDEWITSLKNSKFGGIVTDDDYEDGCIGSIANKLSIASNKTVYTLGLEPRTAGFHSNVDNLPPDAEKIINFLKVIKNG
;
A
#
# COMPACT_ATOMS: atom_id res chain seq x y z
N MET A 1 -3.31 -21.08 0.35
CA MET A 1 -4.15 -20.92 -0.86
C MET A 1 -3.25 -21.16 -2.07
N ASP A 2 -3.71 -21.89 -3.11
CA ASP A 2 -2.88 -22.12 -4.30
C ASP A 2 -2.87 -20.95 -5.30
N LYS A 3 -3.66 -19.90 -5.03
CA LYS A 3 -3.80 -18.73 -5.91
C LYS A 3 -2.77 -17.66 -5.61
N THR A 4 -2.28 -17.04 -6.66
CA THR A 4 -1.47 -15.81 -6.57
C THR A 4 -2.33 -14.63 -6.12
N LEU A 5 -1.68 -13.57 -5.65
CA LEU A 5 -2.36 -12.31 -5.36
C LEU A 5 -3.08 -11.76 -6.63
N ARG A 6 -2.46 -11.88 -7.80
CA ARG A 6 -3.05 -11.53 -9.11
C ARG A 6 -4.39 -12.23 -9.36
N GLU A 7 -4.41 -13.55 -9.20
CA GLU A 7 -5.62 -14.35 -9.40
C GLU A 7 -6.69 -14.01 -8.37
N THR A 8 -6.29 -13.77 -7.13
CA THR A 8 -7.19 -13.36 -6.05
C THR A 8 -7.85 -12.01 -6.37
N ILE A 9 -7.08 -11.02 -6.81
CA ILE A 9 -7.61 -9.71 -7.20
C ILE A 9 -8.58 -9.85 -8.39
N LYS A 10 -8.20 -10.65 -9.39
CA LYS A 10 -9.06 -10.92 -10.57
C LYS A 10 -10.41 -11.51 -10.16
N ASP A 11 -10.40 -12.49 -9.26
CA ASP A 11 -11.63 -13.12 -8.75
C ASP A 11 -12.49 -12.14 -7.94
N ILE A 12 -11.87 -11.31 -7.11
CA ILE A 12 -12.59 -10.28 -6.33
C ILE A 12 -13.31 -9.31 -7.27
N VAL A 13 -12.62 -8.78 -8.27
CA VAL A 13 -13.22 -7.86 -9.24
C VAL A 13 -14.36 -8.54 -10.00
N LYS A 14 -14.14 -9.78 -10.48
CA LYS A 14 -15.18 -10.56 -11.16
C LYS A 14 -16.42 -10.78 -10.29
N ASN A 15 -16.22 -11.18 -9.03
CA ASN A 15 -17.33 -11.45 -8.10
C ASN A 15 -18.04 -10.14 -7.70
N HIS A 16 -17.31 -9.03 -7.57
CA HIS A 16 -17.88 -7.72 -7.31
C HIS A 16 -18.87 -7.32 -8.41
N LEU A 17 -18.44 -7.37 -9.67
CA LEU A 17 -19.26 -7.06 -10.82
C LEU A 17 -20.47 -8.00 -10.93
N ASN A 18 -20.25 -9.31 -10.87
CA ASN A 18 -21.34 -10.32 -10.95
C ASN A 18 -22.37 -10.19 -9.82
N SER A 19 -21.99 -9.63 -8.67
CA SER A 19 -22.91 -9.44 -7.55
C SER A 19 -23.83 -8.23 -7.69
N GLY A 20 -23.59 -7.37 -8.67
CA GLY A 20 -24.30 -6.10 -8.87
C GLY A 20 -24.12 -5.09 -7.74
N LYS A 21 -23.10 -5.26 -6.88
CA LYS A 21 -22.82 -4.37 -5.75
C LYS A 21 -22.16 -3.06 -6.16
N GLY A 22 -21.55 -3.02 -7.33
CA GLY A 22 -20.89 -1.83 -7.87
C GLY A 22 -20.20 -2.11 -9.18
N ASN A 23 -19.71 -1.06 -9.81
CA ASN A 23 -18.99 -1.11 -11.08
C ASN A 23 -17.47 -0.97 -10.85
N CYS A 24 -16.69 -1.35 -11.87
CA CYS A 24 -15.25 -1.12 -11.91
C CYS A 24 -14.95 -0.02 -12.92
N TYR A 25 -14.32 1.05 -12.47
CA TYR A 25 -13.97 2.23 -13.28
C TYR A 25 -12.46 2.35 -13.42
N GLY A 26 -12.00 2.85 -14.56
CA GLY A 26 -10.59 3.17 -14.75
C GLY A 26 -10.21 3.31 -16.22
N GLN A 27 -8.92 3.47 -16.46
CA GLN A 27 -8.36 3.57 -17.81
C GLN A 27 -7.67 2.27 -18.20
N CYS A 28 -7.83 1.85 -19.44
CA CYS A 28 -7.25 0.64 -20.01
C CYS A 28 -7.67 -0.65 -19.25
N LEU A 29 -8.90 -0.71 -18.77
CA LEU A 29 -9.42 -1.86 -18.01
C LEU A 29 -9.63 -3.07 -18.93
N THR A 30 -10.12 -2.85 -20.13
CA THR A 30 -10.43 -3.88 -21.12
C THR A 30 -9.22 -4.32 -21.95
N ALA A 31 -8.11 -3.59 -21.87
CA ALA A 31 -6.86 -3.95 -22.53
C ALA A 31 -6.15 -5.09 -21.76
N VAL A 32 -6.15 -6.28 -22.33
CA VAL A 32 -5.60 -7.49 -21.71
C VAL A 32 -4.16 -7.27 -21.20
N GLY A 33 -3.95 -7.57 -19.92
CA GLY A 33 -2.63 -7.50 -19.28
C GLY A 33 -2.16 -6.12 -18.82
N TRP A 34 -2.85 -5.03 -19.18
CA TRP A 34 -2.38 -3.67 -18.89
C TRP A 34 -2.40 -3.31 -17.40
N VAL A 35 -3.33 -3.85 -16.65
CA VAL A 35 -3.39 -3.68 -15.18
C VAL A 35 -2.74 -4.88 -14.48
N GLY A 36 -1.61 -5.34 -15.01
CA GLY A 36 -0.87 -6.46 -14.45
C GLY A 36 -1.61 -7.81 -14.50
N GLY A 37 -2.62 -7.96 -15.38
CA GLY A 37 -3.43 -9.18 -15.47
C GLY A 37 -4.35 -9.43 -14.27
N THR A 38 -4.66 -8.38 -13.49
CA THR A 38 -5.49 -8.45 -12.28
C THR A 38 -6.97 -8.21 -12.54
N LEU A 39 -7.37 -8.00 -13.79
CA LEU A 39 -8.76 -7.77 -14.18
C LEU A 39 -9.32 -8.98 -14.94
N PRO A 40 -10.63 -9.29 -14.75
CA PRO A 40 -11.31 -10.28 -15.58
C PRO A 40 -11.54 -9.74 -17.01
N GLU A 41 -11.73 -10.63 -17.96
CA GLU A 41 -12.14 -10.27 -19.33
C GLU A 41 -13.64 -10.00 -19.33
N LEU A 42 -14.04 -8.81 -18.91
CA LEU A 42 -15.40 -8.29 -18.85
C LEU A 42 -15.44 -6.92 -19.52
N TYR A 43 -16.63 -6.45 -19.91
CA TYR A 43 -16.83 -5.26 -20.70
C TYR A 43 -17.82 -4.30 -20.04
N GLU A 44 -18.20 -3.25 -20.74
CA GLU A 44 -19.06 -2.19 -20.21
C GLU A 44 -20.45 -2.71 -19.78
N GLU A 45 -21.02 -3.64 -20.54
CA GLU A 45 -22.28 -4.32 -20.19
C GLU A 45 -22.20 -5.14 -18.91
N ASP A 46 -21.01 -5.54 -18.49
CA ASP A 46 -20.73 -6.27 -17.26
C ASP A 46 -20.40 -5.32 -16.08
N GLY A 47 -20.39 -4.00 -16.29
CA GLY A 47 -20.02 -3.00 -15.30
C GLY A 47 -18.53 -2.67 -15.26
N MET A 48 -17.74 -3.08 -16.27
CA MET A 48 -16.34 -2.67 -16.46
C MET A 48 -16.30 -1.37 -17.27
N ILE A 49 -16.36 -0.22 -16.60
CA ILE A 49 -16.54 1.10 -17.22
C ILE A 49 -15.19 1.68 -17.59
N GLU A 50 -14.88 1.68 -18.89
CA GLU A 50 -13.67 2.29 -19.44
C GLU A 50 -13.78 3.81 -19.40
N LEU A 51 -12.86 4.49 -18.70
CA LEU A 51 -12.82 5.95 -18.64
C LEU A 51 -11.82 6.51 -19.66
N PRO A 52 -12.08 7.70 -20.20
CA PRO A 52 -11.12 8.40 -21.05
C PRO A 52 -9.88 8.78 -20.23
N MET A 53 -8.76 9.06 -20.91
CA MET A 53 -7.52 9.55 -20.28
C MET A 53 -7.68 11.00 -19.80
N ALA A 54 -8.57 11.18 -18.84
CA ALA A 54 -8.90 12.45 -18.20
C ALA A 54 -8.96 12.23 -16.68
N ASP A 55 -7.80 12.12 -16.06
CA ASP A 55 -7.66 11.68 -14.66
C ASP A 55 -8.46 12.51 -13.66
N VAL A 56 -8.53 13.83 -13.83
CA VAL A 56 -9.34 14.70 -12.96
C VAL A 56 -10.83 14.33 -13.07
N ALA A 57 -11.33 14.11 -14.28
CA ALA A 57 -12.70 13.69 -14.51
C ALA A 57 -12.98 12.30 -13.95
N GLY A 58 -12.02 11.37 -14.06
CA GLY A 58 -12.14 10.00 -13.54
C GLY A 58 -12.44 9.98 -12.05
N GLY A 59 -11.67 10.71 -11.24
CA GLY A 59 -11.91 10.82 -9.81
C GLY A 59 -13.26 11.45 -9.46
N ALA A 60 -13.72 12.43 -10.25
CA ALA A 60 -15.03 13.07 -10.07
C ALA A 60 -16.19 12.13 -10.43
N ILE A 61 -16.08 11.41 -11.54
CA ILE A 61 -17.10 10.44 -12.00
C ILE A 61 -17.30 9.37 -10.94
N VAL A 62 -16.21 8.77 -10.44
CA VAL A 62 -16.27 7.70 -9.44
C VAL A 62 -16.82 8.21 -8.10
N THR A 63 -16.44 9.42 -7.70
CA THR A 63 -17.02 10.06 -6.49
C THR A 63 -18.52 10.30 -6.66
N GLY A 64 -18.95 10.76 -7.83
CA GLY A 64 -20.38 10.93 -8.16
C GLY A 64 -21.15 9.62 -8.16
N ALA A 65 -20.57 8.55 -8.73
CA ALA A 65 -21.15 7.22 -8.72
C ALA A 65 -21.34 6.71 -7.28
N ALA A 66 -20.33 6.87 -6.43
CA ALA A 66 -20.41 6.47 -5.01
C ALA A 66 -21.48 7.27 -4.25
N LEU A 67 -21.60 8.59 -4.48
CA LEU A 67 -22.65 9.42 -3.91
C LEU A 67 -24.04 9.03 -4.40
N ALA A 68 -24.16 8.48 -5.60
CA ALA A 68 -25.41 7.96 -6.17
C ALA A 68 -25.77 6.54 -5.65
N GLY A 69 -24.97 5.94 -4.79
CA GLY A 69 -25.23 4.64 -4.16
C GLY A 69 -24.47 3.46 -4.76
N ASP A 70 -23.59 3.69 -5.74
CA ASP A 70 -22.66 2.67 -6.22
C ASP A 70 -21.57 2.39 -5.14
N ARG A 71 -20.96 1.21 -5.19
CA ARG A 71 -19.74 0.88 -4.42
C ARG A 71 -18.59 0.62 -5.38
N PRO A 72 -18.06 1.64 -6.04
CA PRO A 72 -17.15 1.45 -7.15
C PRO A 72 -15.79 0.91 -6.72
N ILE A 73 -15.24 0.03 -7.56
CA ILE A 73 -13.80 -0.23 -7.61
C ILE A 73 -13.21 0.75 -8.63
N TYR A 74 -12.23 1.58 -8.20
CA TYR A 74 -11.57 2.53 -9.07
C TYR A 74 -10.12 2.17 -9.29
N VAL A 75 -9.72 1.90 -10.52
CA VAL A 75 -8.36 1.49 -10.87
C VAL A 75 -7.53 2.68 -11.34
N VAL A 76 -6.54 3.06 -10.54
CA VAL A 76 -5.48 4.01 -10.89
C VAL A 76 -4.25 3.20 -11.30
N ARG A 77 -4.01 3.09 -12.59
CA ARG A 77 -3.02 2.19 -13.20
C ARG A 77 -1.58 2.40 -12.72
N TYR A 78 -1.22 3.64 -12.41
CA TYR A 78 0.05 4.01 -11.76
C TYR A 78 -0.21 5.05 -10.69
N GLN A 79 0.43 4.89 -9.54
CA GLN A 79 0.21 5.79 -8.40
C GLN A 79 0.54 7.27 -8.71
N GLY A 80 1.45 7.54 -9.61
CA GLY A 80 1.76 8.90 -10.05
C GLY A 80 0.60 9.63 -10.73
N PHE A 81 -0.43 8.95 -11.25
CA PHE A 81 -1.63 9.58 -11.77
C PHE A 81 -2.58 10.08 -10.69
N GLN A 82 -2.43 9.63 -9.45
CA GLN A 82 -3.32 10.02 -8.35
C GLN A 82 -3.27 11.52 -8.02
N TRP A 83 -2.21 12.21 -8.40
CA TRP A 83 -2.13 13.68 -8.26
C TRP A 83 -3.34 14.38 -8.88
N TYR A 84 -3.87 13.84 -9.97
CA TYR A 84 -5.02 14.38 -10.68
C TYR A 84 -6.34 13.78 -10.17
N ASN A 85 -6.37 12.50 -9.87
CA ASN A 85 -7.56 11.77 -9.42
C ASN A 85 -7.94 12.08 -7.97
N ALA A 86 -6.95 12.38 -7.13
CA ALA A 86 -7.11 12.54 -5.69
C ALA A 86 -8.04 13.68 -5.29
N VAL A 87 -8.14 14.73 -6.08
CA VAL A 87 -8.87 15.97 -5.72
C VAL A 87 -10.31 15.67 -5.28
N SER A 88 -11.09 14.95 -6.08
CA SER A 88 -12.48 14.64 -5.78
C SER A 88 -12.61 13.62 -4.66
N ILE A 89 -11.73 12.62 -4.62
CA ILE A 89 -11.74 11.59 -3.57
C ILE A 89 -11.40 12.22 -2.21
N ILE A 90 -10.34 13.05 -2.13
CA ILE A 90 -9.88 13.66 -0.88
C ILE A 90 -10.83 14.76 -0.39
N ASN A 91 -11.33 15.60 -1.30
CA ASN A 91 -12.12 16.77 -0.89
C ASN A 91 -13.61 16.50 -0.75
N TYR A 92 -14.12 15.47 -1.42
CA TYR A 92 -15.55 15.15 -1.38
C TYR A 92 -15.80 13.76 -0.79
N ALA A 93 -15.40 12.67 -1.43
CA ALA A 93 -15.70 11.32 -0.97
C ALA A 93 -15.24 11.10 0.49
N ALA A 94 -14.02 11.50 0.83
CA ALA A 94 -13.45 11.33 2.17
C ALA A 94 -14.11 12.19 3.26
N LYS A 95 -14.80 13.27 2.88
CA LYS A 95 -15.35 14.25 3.85
C LYS A 95 -16.87 14.33 3.85
N CYS A 96 -17.53 13.73 2.88
CA CYS A 96 -18.98 13.89 2.70
C CYS A 96 -19.78 13.37 3.91
N LYS A 97 -19.30 12.33 4.60
CA LYS A 97 -19.93 11.79 5.80
C LYS A 97 -19.95 12.82 6.93
N GLU A 98 -18.83 13.50 7.16
CA GLU A 98 -18.71 14.53 8.20
C GLU A 98 -19.44 15.81 7.80
N MET A 99 -19.32 16.25 6.54
CA MET A 99 -19.88 17.53 6.08
C MET A 99 -21.38 17.48 5.83
N TRP A 100 -21.88 16.36 5.28
CA TRP A 100 -23.27 16.30 4.78
C TRP A 100 -24.06 15.08 5.27
N GLY A 101 -23.47 14.21 6.11
CA GLY A 101 -24.12 13.00 6.59
C GLY A 101 -24.40 11.95 5.50
N THR A 102 -23.80 12.08 4.31
CA THR A 102 -23.86 11.09 3.23
C THR A 102 -22.56 10.34 3.11
N THR A 103 -22.56 9.20 2.41
CA THR A 103 -21.39 8.34 2.27
C THR A 103 -20.98 8.20 0.80
N ALA A 104 -19.70 8.03 0.55
CA ALA A 104 -19.15 7.78 -0.78
C ALA A 104 -18.02 6.76 -0.71
N PRO A 105 -18.35 5.47 -0.44
CA PRO A 105 -17.37 4.41 -0.37
C PRO A 105 -16.78 4.12 -1.76
N ILE A 106 -15.46 4.15 -1.87
CA ILE A 106 -14.72 3.87 -3.12
C ILE A 106 -13.55 2.96 -2.77
N PHE A 107 -13.40 1.84 -3.48
CA PHE A 107 -12.22 0.98 -3.38
C PHE A 107 -11.20 1.41 -4.44
N VAL A 108 -10.30 2.33 -4.07
CA VAL A 108 -9.28 2.86 -4.98
C VAL A 108 -8.11 1.90 -5.06
N ARG A 109 -7.98 1.18 -6.16
CA ARG A 109 -6.82 0.35 -6.49
C ARG A 109 -5.77 1.22 -7.14
N SER A 110 -4.68 1.50 -6.45
CA SER A 110 -3.59 2.34 -6.96
C SER A 110 -2.28 1.55 -7.01
N ILE A 111 -1.67 1.47 -8.19
CA ILE A 111 -0.62 0.50 -8.50
C ILE A 111 0.73 1.20 -8.63
N SER A 112 1.73 0.70 -7.90
CA SER A 112 3.14 1.11 -8.03
C SER A 112 4.00 0.00 -8.64
N MET A 113 5.21 0.37 -9.05
CA MET A 113 6.22 -0.59 -9.51
C MET A 113 7.62 0.00 -9.36
N ASN A 114 8.60 -0.86 -9.15
CA ASN A 114 10.00 -0.48 -9.14
C ASN A 114 10.54 -0.40 -10.56
N GLY A 115 11.30 0.65 -10.82
CA GLY A 115 11.83 0.89 -12.14
C GLY A 115 10.66 1.08 -13.10
N GLY A 116 10.79 1.64 -14.20
CA GLY A 116 9.59 1.74 -14.85
C GLY A 116 9.54 2.20 -16.27
N VAL A 117 8.34 2.27 -16.73
CA VAL A 117 7.96 2.71 -18.06
C VAL A 117 7.77 4.24 -18.13
N GLY A 118 8.12 4.95 -17.09
CA GLY A 118 8.05 6.40 -17.03
C GLY A 118 7.94 6.94 -15.60
N PRO A 119 8.03 8.27 -15.41
CA PRO A 119 8.08 8.90 -14.09
C PRO A 119 6.81 8.67 -13.23
N VAL A 120 5.68 8.37 -13.85
CA VAL A 120 4.41 8.11 -13.16
C VAL A 120 4.29 6.72 -12.55
N ALA A 121 5.22 5.81 -12.90
CA ALA A 121 5.19 4.41 -12.47
C ALA A 121 6.17 4.11 -11.32
N GLY A 122 7.11 4.98 -11.08
CA GLY A 122 8.35 4.69 -10.37
C GLY A 122 8.33 4.93 -8.86
N SER A 123 7.29 4.70 -8.12
CA SER A 123 7.25 4.58 -6.65
C SER A 123 5.82 4.46 -6.14
N SER A 124 5.67 4.15 -4.85
CA SER A 124 4.42 4.39 -4.14
C SER A 124 4.26 5.88 -3.81
N HIS A 125 3.01 6.31 -3.70
CA HIS A 125 2.65 7.68 -3.34
C HIS A 125 1.47 7.72 -2.34
N HIS A 126 1.30 6.69 -1.53
CA HIS A 126 0.20 6.61 -0.57
C HIS A 126 0.30 7.69 0.52
N SER A 127 1.46 8.27 0.74
CA SER A 127 1.66 9.39 1.68
C SER A 127 0.83 10.64 1.33
N ILE A 128 0.47 10.84 0.05
CA ILE A 128 -0.40 11.94 -0.36
C ILE A 128 -1.76 11.84 0.34
N TYR A 129 -2.30 10.63 0.43
CA TYR A 129 -3.57 10.37 1.08
C TYR A 129 -3.46 10.26 2.61
N TYR A 130 -2.28 9.94 3.13
CA TYR A 130 -2.08 9.68 4.55
C TYR A 130 -2.47 10.84 5.44
N ARG A 131 -2.14 12.05 5.04
CA ARG A 131 -2.43 13.28 5.81
C ARG A 131 -3.89 13.73 5.75
N MET A 132 -4.71 13.17 4.85
CA MET A 132 -6.08 13.60 4.63
C MET A 132 -7.06 12.82 5.52
N PRO A 133 -8.04 13.46 6.20
CA PRO A 133 -9.05 12.75 7.00
C PRO A 133 -10.03 11.97 6.12
N GLY A 134 -10.80 11.07 6.73
CA GLY A 134 -11.98 10.45 6.14
C GLY A 134 -11.72 9.37 5.10
N LEU A 135 -10.51 8.84 5.01
CA LEU A 135 -10.20 7.68 4.17
C LEU A 135 -9.20 6.73 4.84
N LYS A 136 -9.21 5.49 4.43
CA LYS A 136 -8.37 4.42 4.95
C LYS A 136 -7.34 3.99 3.91
N ILE A 137 -6.15 3.56 4.37
CA ILE A 137 -5.05 3.16 3.50
C ILE A 137 -4.52 1.80 3.93
N LEU A 138 -4.54 0.85 3.00
CA LEU A 138 -3.94 -0.48 3.18
C LEU A 138 -2.96 -0.77 2.06
N SER A 139 -1.92 -1.57 2.36
CA SER A 139 -0.97 -2.06 1.37
C SER A 139 -0.89 -3.59 1.42
N PRO A 140 -1.87 -4.30 0.83
CA PRO A 140 -1.89 -5.76 0.83
C PRO A 140 -0.85 -6.33 -0.13
N MET A 141 -0.05 -7.27 0.36
CA MET A 141 1.00 -7.96 -0.40
C MET A 141 0.72 -9.46 -0.55
N THR A 142 -0.37 -9.96 0.06
CA THR A 142 -0.74 -11.38 0.06
C THR A 142 -2.21 -11.58 -0.33
N PRO A 143 -2.59 -12.80 -0.78
CA PRO A 143 -3.97 -13.12 -1.12
C PRO A 143 -4.96 -12.88 0.03
N LYS A 144 -4.66 -13.34 1.25
CA LYS A 144 -5.56 -13.18 2.40
C LYS A 144 -5.72 -11.72 2.79
N GLU A 145 -4.65 -10.94 2.75
CA GLU A 145 -4.71 -9.51 3.04
C GLU A 145 -5.59 -8.75 2.06
N TYR A 146 -5.54 -9.12 0.80
CA TYR A 146 -6.38 -8.46 -0.21
C TYR A 146 -7.86 -8.81 -0.05
N ILE A 147 -8.16 -10.08 0.24
CA ILE A 147 -9.52 -10.51 0.60
C ILE A 147 -10.02 -9.72 1.82
N TYR A 148 -9.21 -9.66 2.88
CA TYR A 148 -9.53 -8.91 4.08
C TYR A 148 -9.77 -7.41 3.81
N ALA A 149 -8.92 -6.78 3.00
CA ALA A 149 -9.06 -5.37 2.63
C ALA A 149 -10.39 -5.12 1.89
N TYR A 150 -10.73 -5.99 0.95
CA TYR A 150 -11.98 -5.89 0.20
C TYR A 150 -13.21 -6.15 1.08
N GLU A 151 -13.21 -7.19 1.89
CA GLU A 151 -14.32 -7.51 2.82
C GLU A 151 -14.53 -6.38 3.83
N THR A 152 -13.43 -5.80 4.35
CA THR A 152 -13.52 -4.67 5.27
C THR A 152 -14.15 -3.45 4.58
N PHE A 153 -13.74 -3.15 3.35
CA PHE A 153 -14.36 -2.09 2.54
C PHE A 153 -15.85 -2.33 2.30
N MET A 154 -16.25 -3.56 2.00
CA MET A 154 -17.66 -3.89 1.72
C MET A 154 -18.58 -3.73 2.94
N ASN A 155 -18.00 -3.70 4.15
CA ASN A 155 -18.72 -3.49 5.42
C ASN A 155 -18.49 -2.07 6.00
N ASP A 156 -17.94 -1.14 5.23
CA ASP A 156 -17.64 0.23 5.66
C ASP A 156 -18.18 1.25 4.64
N ASP A 157 -18.38 2.47 5.11
CA ASP A 157 -18.95 3.58 4.33
C ASP A 157 -17.93 4.65 3.95
N GLU A 158 -16.65 4.42 4.24
CA GLU A 158 -15.55 5.35 3.91
C GLU A 158 -14.78 4.87 2.67
N PRO A 159 -14.12 5.78 1.94
CA PRO A 159 -13.24 5.38 0.84
C PRO A 159 -11.97 4.71 1.35
N TYR A 160 -11.53 3.69 0.62
CA TYR A 160 -10.31 2.93 0.86
C TYR A 160 -9.32 3.17 -0.26
N TYR A 161 -8.10 3.52 0.10
CA TYR A 161 -6.97 3.56 -0.81
C TYR A 161 -6.12 2.30 -0.64
N ILE A 162 -6.06 1.49 -1.68
CA ILE A 162 -5.29 0.24 -1.69
C ILE A 162 -4.01 0.50 -2.48
N SER A 163 -2.91 0.60 -1.74
CA SER A 163 -1.56 0.76 -2.30
C SER A 163 -1.04 -0.60 -2.75
N GLU A 164 -1.18 -0.90 -4.03
CA GLU A 164 -0.72 -2.13 -4.65
C GLU A 164 0.70 -1.97 -5.20
N HIS A 165 1.46 -3.04 -5.23
CA HIS A 165 2.75 -3.07 -5.89
C HIS A 165 2.85 -4.24 -6.87
N ARG A 166 3.25 -3.97 -8.12
CA ARG A 166 3.19 -4.94 -9.22
C ARG A 166 4.02 -6.20 -8.99
N LYS A 167 5.17 -6.10 -8.29
CA LYS A 167 6.01 -7.25 -7.93
C LYS A 167 5.32 -8.23 -6.96
N SER A 168 4.31 -7.80 -6.20
CA SER A 168 3.59 -8.68 -5.29
C SER A 168 2.56 -9.57 -5.97
N TYR A 169 2.21 -9.31 -7.24
CA TYR A 169 1.11 -10.00 -7.92
C TYR A 169 1.33 -11.51 -8.11
N ASP A 170 2.57 -11.96 -8.18
CA ASP A 170 2.90 -13.38 -8.29
C ASP A 170 3.10 -14.06 -6.93
N ASN A 171 2.98 -13.29 -5.84
CA ASN A 171 3.09 -13.82 -4.49
C ASN A 171 1.90 -14.74 -4.14
N LYS A 172 2.20 -15.88 -3.53
CA LYS A 172 1.24 -16.87 -3.00
C LYS A 172 1.37 -17.05 -1.48
N GLU A 173 2.51 -16.61 -0.94
CA GLU A 173 2.86 -16.80 0.46
C GLU A 173 2.21 -15.71 1.32
N GLU A 174 1.74 -16.10 2.49
CA GLU A 174 1.29 -15.14 3.52
C GLU A 174 2.50 -14.64 4.31
N LEU A 175 2.38 -13.45 4.87
CA LEU A 175 3.45 -12.80 5.63
C LEU A 175 3.11 -12.83 7.11
N GLU A 176 3.93 -13.56 7.88
CA GLU A 176 3.75 -13.69 9.32
C GLU A 176 4.74 -12.79 10.07
N ASN A 177 4.28 -12.21 11.17
CA ASN A 177 5.15 -11.46 12.06
C ASN A 177 6.14 -12.40 12.77
N ILE A 178 7.34 -11.90 12.99
CA ILE A 178 8.39 -12.59 13.76
C ILE A 178 8.68 -11.74 14.99
N ILE A 179 8.36 -12.24 16.16
CA ILE A 179 8.57 -11.55 17.44
C ILE A 179 9.31 -12.47 18.38
N ASN A 180 10.51 -12.09 18.76
CA ASN A 180 11.36 -12.74 19.74
C ASN A 180 11.41 -11.89 21.01
N ASP A 181 11.63 -12.51 22.16
CA ASP A 181 11.75 -11.82 23.45
C ASP A 181 12.88 -10.78 23.48
N THR A 182 13.94 -11.04 22.73
CA THR A 182 15.10 -10.14 22.60
C THR A 182 15.50 -10.03 21.13
N ALA A 183 15.68 -8.81 20.66
CA ALA A 183 16.18 -8.52 19.33
C ALA A 183 17.15 -7.33 19.34
N ASP A 184 17.97 -7.21 18.30
CA ASP A 184 18.76 -6.00 18.08
C ASP A 184 17.85 -4.88 17.56
N PHE A 185 16.95 -5.21 16.64
CA PHE A 185 16.02 -4.26 16.00
C PHE A 185 14.61 -4.85 15.86
N THR A 186 13.59 -3.97 15.87
CA THR A 186 12.25 -4.29 15.40
C THR A 186 11.97 -3.55 14.08
N ILE A 187 11.64 -4.29 13.02
CA ILE A 187 11.42 -3.73 11.67
C ILE A 187 9.92 -3.71 11.38
N PHE A 188 9.42 -2.59 10.88
CA PHE A 188 8.04 -2.35 10.46
C PHE A 188 8.00 -2.11 8.95
N PRO A 189 8.06 -3.18 8.13
CA PRO A 189 8.07 -3.03 6.69
C PRO A 189 6.66 -2.75 6.16
N ILE A 190 6.58 -1.86 5.17
CA ILE A 190 5.37 -1.44 4.46
C ILE A 190 5.52 -1.81 2.98
N SER A 191 4.43 -2.08 2.27
CA SER A 191 4.39 -2.31 0.83
C SER A 191 5.39 -3.38 0.37
N ILE A 192 6.10 -3.15 -0.73
CA ILE A 192 7.00 -4.15 -1.33
C ILE A 192 8.19 -4.50 -0.45
N THR A 193 8.61 -3.62 0.46
CA THR A 193 9.71 -3.92 1.39
C THR A 193 9.39 -5.12 2.29
N ARG A 194 8.11 -5.46 2.46
CA ARG A 194 7.64 -6.63 3.20
C ARG A 194 8.11 -7.95 2.57
N LEU A 195 8.21 -8.01 1.26
CA LEU A 195 8.67 -9.21 0.54
C LEU A 195 10.20 -9.38 0.60
N GLU A 196 10.93 -8.34 0.96
CA GLU A 196 12.39 -8.41 1.16
C GLU A 196 12.77 -9.06 2.50
N MET A 197 11.83 -9.19 3.44
CA MET A 197 12.12 -9.66 4.81
C MET A 197 12.66 -11.08 4.85
N LYS A 198 12.20 -11.98 3.98
CA LYS A 198 12.71 -13.36 3.89
C LYS A 198 14.21 -13.41 3.55
N LYS A 199 14.65 -12.56 2.61
CA LYS A 199 16.06 -12.42 2.26
C LYS A 199 16.83 -11.73 3.39
N LEU A 200 16.24 -10.71 3.99
CA LEU A 200 16.85 -9.96 5.09
C LEU A 200 17.15 -10.83 6.31
N ILE A 201 16.28 -11.77 6.68
CA ILE A 201 16.51 -12.71 7.78
C ILE A 201 17.83 -13.47 7.55
N ASN A 202 18.01 -14.05 6.36
CA ASN A 202 19.23 -14.81 6.03
C ASN A 202 20.49 -13.93 6.10
N LEU A 203 20.41 -12.67 5.66
CA LEU A 203 21.53 -11.73 5.77
C LEU A 203 21.81 -11.36 7.23
N CYS A 204 20.78 -11.13 8.03
CA CYS A 204 20.91 -10.82 9.45
C CYS A 204 21.54 -11.99 10.23
N ASP A 205 21.14 -13.23 9.94
CA ASP A 205 21.70 -14.42 10.57
C ASP A 205 23.20 -14.53 10.27
N SER A 206 23.64 -14.27 9.04
CA SER A 206 25.07 -14.29 8.66
C SER A 206 25.90 -13.21 9.36
N GLU A 207 25.28 -12.10 9.78
CA GLU A 207 25.92 -10.96 10.47
C GLU A 207 25.67 -10.97 11.99
N ASN A 208 25.04 -12.03 12.51
CA ASN A 208 24.69 -12.16 13.92
C ASN A 208 23.90 -10.94 14.43
N ILE A 209 22.88 -10.54 13.64
CA ILE A 209 21.91 -9.50 13.98
C ILE A 209 20.54 -10.15 14.17
N LYS A 210 19.97 -10.00 15.35
CA LYS A 210 18.63 -10.50 15.66
C LYS A 210 17.58 -9.44 15.34
N ILE A 211 16.57 -9.81 14.56
CA ILE A 211 15.50 -8.90 14.19
C ILE A 211 14.13 -9.44 14.55
N ASN A 212 13.23 -8.54 14.94
CA ASN A 212 11.79 -8.74 14.91
C ASN A 212 11.22 -8.10 13.65
N ILE A 213 10.18 -8.71 13.09
CA ILE A 213 9.51 -8.23 11.88
C ILE A 213 8.03 -8.13 12.17
N ILE A 214 7.44 -6.97 11.96
CA ILE A 214 6.03 -6.68 12.18
C ILE A 214 5.46 -6.08 10.89
N HIS A 215 4.94 -6.93 10.03
CA HIS A 215 4.40 -6.54 8.73
C HIS A 215 3.21 -5.58 8.84
N GLN A 216 3.28 -4.47 8.12
CA GLN A 216 2.25 -3.44 8.14
C GLN A 216 1.32 -3.57 6.93
N LEU A 217 0.10 -4.05 7.16
CA LEU A 217 -0.99 -4.00 6.19
C LEU A 217 -1.68 -2.63 6.23
N TRP A 218 -2.03 -2.16 7.43
CA TRP A 218 -2.68 -0.89 7.66
C TRP A 218 -1.67 0.25 7.74
N ILE A 219 -1.72 1.15 6.77
CA ILE A 219 -0.96 2.40 6.79
C ILE A 219 -1.79 3.47 7.52
N LYS A 220 -3.11 3.51 7.26
CA LYS A 220 -4.01 4.45 7.92
C LYS A 220 -5.41 3.82 8.16
N PRO A 221 -5.94 3.90 9.38
CA PRO A 221 -5.28 4.42 10.59
C PRO A 221 -4.09 3.56 11.02
N PHE A 222 -2.97 4.19 11.38
CA PHE A 222 -1.87 3.49 12.02
C PHE A 222 -2.09 3.50 13.54
N ILE A 223 -2.38 2.33 14.09
CA ILE A 223 -2.65 2.12 15.52
C ILE A 223 -1.67 1.07 16.02
N PRO A 224 -0.61 1.49 16.75
CA PRO A 224 0.34 0.54 17.33
C PRO A 224 -0.34 -0.39 18.33
N LYS A 225 -0.06 -1.68 18.23
CA LYS A 225 -0.54 -2.69 19.18
C LYS A 225 0.42 -2.82 20.36
N ASP A 226 -0.07 -3.20 21.53
CA ASP A 226 0.76 -3.35 22.72
C ASP A 226 1.91 -4.35 22.52
N GLU A 227 1.68 -5.44 21.82
CA GLU A 227 2.70 -6.43 21.47
C GLU A 227 3.84 -5.83 20.62
N TRP A 228 3.52 -4.91 19.69
CA TRP A 228 4.50 -4.23 18.86
C TRP A 228 5.37 -3.27 19.68
N ILE A 229 4.71 -2.54 20.59
CA ILE A 229 5.39 -1.61 21.49
C ILE A 229 6.30 -2.37 22.46
N THR A 230 5.84 -3.52 22.97
CA THR A 230 6.66 -4.38 23.83
C THR A 230 7.87 -4.93 23.08
N SER A 231 7.69 -5.45 21.87
CA SER A 231 8.77 -5.89 21.00
C SER A 231 9.81 -4.79 20.76
N LEU A 232 9.34 -3.58 20.47
CA LEU A 232 10.20 -2.43 20.23
C LEU A 232 10.96 -1.99 21.50
N LYS A 233 10.31 -1.99 22.67
CA LYS A 233 10.97 -1.70 23.96
C LYS A 233 12.11 -2.67 24.26
N ASN A 234 11.93 -3.93 23.90
CA ASN A 234 12.91 -4.99 24.13
C ASN A 234 14.02 -5.02 23.07
N SER A 235 13.91 -4.24 22.01
CA SER A 235 14.95 -4.15 20.99
C SER A 235 16.12 -3.28 21.45
N LYS A 236 17.34 -3.77 21.24
CA LYS A 236 18.57 -3.13 21.75
C LYS A 236 18.79 -1.75 21.13
N PHE A 237 18.66 -1.64 19.81
CA PHE A 237 18.93 -0.42 19.05
C PHE A 237 17.67 0.29 18.54
N GLY A 238 16.47 -0.14 19.00
CA GLY A 238 15.21 0.45 18.62
C GLY A 238 14.58 -0.19 17.38
N GLY A 239 13.93 0.63 16.53
CA GLY A 239 13.20 0.11 15.39
C GLY A 239 13.45 0.85 14.09
N ILE A 240 12.92 0.29 13.00
CA ILE A 240 12.99 0.87 11.67
C ILE A 240 11.65 0.70 10.96
N VAL A 241 11.13 1.76 10.36
CA VAL A 241 10.02 1.70 9.41
C VAL A 241 10.58 1.76 8.00
N THR A 242 10.26 0.78 7.16
CA THR A 242 10.72 0.75 5.76
C THR A 242 9.54 0.80 4.79
N ASP A 243 9.69 1.52 3.69
CA ASP A 243 8.64 1.73 2.69
C ASP A 243 9.23 1.93 1.28
N ASP A 244 8.40 1.79 0.27
CA ASP A 244 8.71 2.13 -1.13
C ASP A 244 8.18 3.52 -1.56
N ASP A 245 7.67 4.30 -0.61
CA ASP A 245 7.42 5.74 -0.75
C ASP A 245 8.64 6.55 -0.25
N TYR A 246 8.61 7.85 -0.41
CA TYR A 246 9.69 8.75 0.02
C TYR A 246 9.83 8.82 1.54
N GLU A 247 11.06 9.00 2.04
CA GLU A 247 11.33 9.12 3.48
C GLU A 247 10.56 10.27 4.14
N ASP A 248 10.39 11.38 3.41
CA ASP A 248 9.59 12.53 3.85
C ASP A 248 8.08 12.27 3.83
N GLY A 249 7.66 11.03 3.55
CA GLY A 249 6.28 10.58 3.51
C GLY A 249 5.69 10.17 4.86
N CYS A 250 4.75 9.23 4.83
CA CYS A 250 4.00 8.79 6.02
C CYS A 250 4.85 8.05 7.05
N ILE A 251 5.99 7.46 6.63
CA ILE A 251 6.84 6.67 7.52
C ILE A 251 7.43 7.48 8.67
N GLY A 252 7.72 8.77 8.46
CA GLY A 252 8.14 9.67 9.53
C GLY A 252 7.08 9.83 10.63
N SER A 253 5.80 9.96 10.25
CA SER A 253 4.69 10.01 11.22
C SER A 253 4.50 8.69 11.95
N ILE A 254 4.64 7.56 11.26
CA ILE A 254 4.55 6.21 11.83
C ILE A 254 5.70 5.99 12.82
N ALA A 255 6.94 6.29 12.42
CA ALA A 255 8.12 6.18 13.27
C ALA A 255 8.02 7.04 14.53
N ASN A 256 7.52 8.27 14.41
CA ASN A 256 7.30 9.15 15.56
C ASN A 256 6.28 8.57 16.55
N LYS A 257 5.15 8.04 16.07
CA LYS A 257 4.15 7.38 16.94
C LYS A 257 4.74 6.18 17.68
N LEU A 258 5.52 5.35 16.98
CA LEU A 258 6.20 4.21 17.59
C LEU A 258 7.26 4.65 18.60
N SER A 259 8.05 5.68 18.28
CA SER A 259 9.06 6.24 19.20
C SER A 259 8.45 6.76 20.49
N ILE A 260 7.37 7.54 20.39
CA ILE A 260 6.66 8.09 21.57
C ILE A 260 6.10 6.94 22.43
N ALA A 261 5.45 5.95 21.82
CA ALA A 261 4.81 4.87 22.56
C ALA A 261 5.81 3.91 23.22
N SER A 262 7.00 3.73 22.63
CA SER A 262 8.01 2.80 23.13
C SER A 262 9.12 3.46 23.94
N ASN A 263 9.32 4.76 23.84
CA ASN A 263 10.49 5.50 24.31
C ASN A 263 11.81 4.93 23.74
N LYS A 264 11.79 4.51 22.47
CA LYS A 264 12.94 4.02 21.70
C LYS A 264 13.08 4.82 20.42
N THR A 265 14.29 4.96 19.92
CA THR A 265 14.51 5.55 18.59
C THR A 265 13.92 4.63 17.52
N VAL A 266 13.15 5.20 16.62
CA VAL A 266 12.64 4.51 15.42
C VAL A 266 13.09 5.29 14.20
N TYR A 267 13.90 4.66 13.39
CA TYR A 267 14.47 5.20 12.16
C TYR A 267 13.51 5.01 10.99
N THR A 268 13.74 5.75 9.93
CA THR A 268 13.04 5.60 8.64
C THR A 268 14.00 5.17 7.55
N LEU A 269 13.52 4.38 6.60
CA LEU A 269 14.27 4.00 5.41
C LEU A 269 13.29 3.84 4.23
N GLY A 270 13.33 4.79 3.32
CA GLY A 270 12.50 4.85 2.11
C GLY A 270 13.29 5.28 0.89
N LEU A 271 12.60 5.91 -0.06
CA LEU A 271 13.24 6.61 -1.16
C LEU A 271 13.83 7.93 -0.68
N GLU A 272 15.02 8.25 -1.15
CA GLU A 272 15.64 9.56 -0.91
C GLU A 272 14.84 10.68 -1.59
N PRO A 273 14.97 11.98 -1.13
CA PRO A 273 14.25 13.13 -1.70
C PRO A 273 14.84 13.53 -3.07
N ARG A 274 14.85 12.61 -4.00
CA ARG A 274 15.28 12.77 -5.40
C ARG A 274 14.45 11.87 -6.30
N THR A 275 14.58 12.01 -7.61
CA THR A 275 13.81 11.23 -8.59
C THR A 275 13.85 9.72 -8.28
N ALA A 276 12.67 9.10 -8.22
CA ALA A 276 12.56 7.65 -8.08
C ALA A 276 13.14 6.92 -9.29
N GLY A 277 13.68 5.72 -9.07
CA GLY A 277 14.35 4.91 -10.08
C GLY A 277 13.41 4.37 -11.15
N PHE A 278 13.14 5.14 -12.18
CA PHE A 278 12.37 4.71 -13.36
C PHE A 278 13.24 4.67 -14.65
N HIS A 279 14.43 5.15 -14.60
CA HIS A 279 15.39 5.18 -15.71
C HIS A 279 16.72 4.56 -15.28
N SER A 280 17.45 3.94 -16.19
CA SER A 280 18.74 3.26 -15.89
C SER A 280 19.78 4.15 -15.20
N ASN A 281 19.70 5.46 -15.39
CA ASN A 281 20.61 6.42 -14.76
C ASN A 281 20.14 6.90 -13.37
N VAL A 282 19.04 6.41 -12.88
CA VAL A 282 18.47 6.79 -11.58
C VAL A 282 18.36 5.56 -10.69
N ASP A 283 19.17 5.51 -9.66
CA ASP A 283 19.34 4.37 -8.76
C ASP A 283 18.53 4.46 -7.46
N ASN A 284 17.64 5.46 -7.34
CA ASN A 284 16.78 5.64 -6.16
C ASN A 284 15.61 4.62 -6.18
N LEU A 285 15.94 3.39 -5.83
CA LEU A 285 15.00 2.27 -5.75
C LEU A 285 14.54 2.04 -4.30
N PRO A 286 13.38 1.42 -4.09
CA PRO A 286 12.93 1.00 -2.78
C PRO A 286 13.99 0.22 -2.01
N PRO A 287 14.01 0.31 -0.67
CA PRO A 287 14.92 -0.47 0.15
C PRO A 287 14.74 -1.97 -0.08
N ASP A 288 15.76 -2.62 -0.60
CA ASP A 288 15.89 -4.06 -0.64
C ASP A 288 16.59 -4.61 0.62
N ALA A 289 16.70 -5.92 0.74
CA ALA A 289 17.33 -6.56 1.88
C ALA A 289 18.79 -6.12 2.10
N GLU A 290 19.55 -5.83 1.02
CA GLU A 290 20.94 -5.39 1.10
C GLU A 290 21.04 -3.95 1.64
N LYS A 291 20.20 -3.06 1.16
CA LYS A 291 20.14 -1.68 1.65
C LYS A 291 19.72 -1.66 3.13
N ILE A 292 18.75 -2.50 3.49
CA ILE A 292 18.28 -2.59 4.89
C ILE A 292 19.38 -3.13 5.80
N ILE A 293 20.06 -4.25 5.47
CA ILE A 293 21.12 -4.81 6.34
C ILE A 293 22.28 -3.84 6.51
N ASN A 294 22.67 -3.12 5.45
CA ASN A 294 23.72 -2.12 5.53
C ASN A 294 23.32 -0.97 6.48
N PHE A 295 22.06 -0.54 6.44
CA PHE A 295 21.55 0.48 7.35
C PHE A 295 21.55 0.00 8.81
N LEU A 296 21.15 -1.27 9.08
CA LEU A 296 21.23 -1.87 10.41
C LEU A 296 22.66 -1.90 10.96
N LYS A 297 23.64 -2.23 10.10
CA LYS A 297 25.06 -2.26 10.47
C LYS A 297 25.57 -0.88 10.87
N VAL A 298 25.17 0.16 10.15
CA VAL A 298 25.57 1.55 10.49
C VAL A 298 25.07 1.91 11.89
N ILE A 299 23.79 1.63 12.21
CA ILE A 299 23.22 1.93 13.53
C ILE A 299 23.88 1.08 14.64
N LYS A 300 24.16 -0.19 14.35
CA LYS A 300 24.76 -1.12 15.35
C LYS A 300 26.18 -0.72 15.74
N ASN A 301 26.94 -0.12 14.82
CA ASN A 301 28.35 0.20 14.97
C ASN A 301 28.63 1.66 15.33
N GLY A 302 27.64 2.54 15.20
CA GLY A 302 27.71 3.96 15.57
C GLY A 302 27.23 4.23 16.96
#